data_f76f0d7a537c3bb39c96888c3611bdd8
#
_entry.id   f76f0d7a537c3bb39c96888c3611bdd8
#
_cell.length_a   1.000
_cell.length_b   1.000
_cell.length_c   1.000
_cell.angle_alpha   90.00
_cell.angle_beta   90.00
_cell.angle_gamma   90.00
#
_symmetry.space_group_name_H-M   'P 1'
#
loop_
_entity.id
_entity.type
_entity.pdbx_description
1 polymer ?
#
loop_
_entity_poly.entity_id
_entity_poly.type
_entity_poly.pdbx_seq_one_letter_code
_entity_poly.pdbx_strand_id
1 'polypeptide(L)'
;MTAVDQRFAVRVMVTDVWDQVYLAVEPTTTVAQLKVQALTQALKRPHVRLDDYVVKFLGAEVSDETTTLGALGATTNSAFIVLPARRQVVR
;
A
#
# COMPACT_ATOMS: atom_id res chain seq x y z
N MET A 1 -6.50 26.97 -16.56
CA MET A 1 -6.33 26.62 -15.20
C MET A 1 -5.24 25.56 -15.00
N THR A 2 -4.40 25.80 -14.09
CA THR A 2 -3.31 24.90 -13.85
C THR A 2 -3.76 23.76 -12.97
N ALA A 3 -3.47 22.56 -13.42
CA ALA A 3 -3.76 21.39 -12.59
C ALA A 3 -2.84 21.42 -11.38
N VAL A 4 -3.43 21.29 -10.23
CA VAL A 4 -2.65 21.22 -9.02
C VAL A 4 -2.13 19.80 -8.88
N ASP A 5 -0.83 19.70 -8.69
CA ASP A 5 -0.22 18.40 -8.49
C ASP A 5 -0.51 18.00 -7.06
N GLN A 6 -1.38 17.02 -6.90
CA GLN A 6 -1.80 16.58 -5.58
C GLN A 6 -1.03 15.36 -5.10
N ARG A 7 0.03 15.01 -5.79
CA ARG A 7 0.83 13.86 -5.37
C ARG A 7 1.51 14.14 -4.05
N PHE A 8 1.63 13.11 -3.27
CA PHE A 8 2.34 13.20 -2.00
C PHE A 8 3.05 11.87 -1.78
N ALA A 9 4.03 11.90 -0.90
CA ALA A 9 4.83 10.71 -0.62
C ALA A 9 4.31 10.03 0.63
N VAL A 10 4.18 8.72 0.54
CA VAL A 10 3.81 7.92 1.71
C VAL A 10 4.90 6.89 1.95
N ARG A 11 4.95 6.40 3.17
CA ARG A 11 5.90 5.37 3.57
C ARG A 11 5.17 4.05 3.64
N VAL A 12 5.76 3.02 3.06
CA VAL A 12 5.15 1.70 3.09
C VAL A 12 6.20 0.71 3.56
N MET A 13 5.89 0.03 4.63
CA MET A 13 6.75 -1.03 5.14
C MET A 13 6.27 -2.35 4.56
N VAL A 14 7.15 -3.04 3.86
CA VAL A 14 6.85 -4.38 3.34
C VAL A 14 7.52 -5.37 4.28
N THR A 15 6.72 -6.06 5.06
CA THR A 15 7.27 -6.85 6.17
C THR A 15 8.03 -8.08 5.70
N ASP A 16 7.72 -8.59 4.51
CA ASP A 16 8.42 -9.76 3.98
C ASP A 16 9.93 -9.54 3.96
N VAL A 17 10.34 -8.35 3.63
CA VAL A 17 11.77 -8.04 3.50
C VAL A 17 12.19 -6.95 4.49
N TRP A 18 11.29 -6.54 5.36
CA TRP A 18 11.55 -5.49 6.33
C TRP A 18 12.11 -4.25 5.66
N ASP A 19 11.57 -3.93 4.52
CA ASP A 19 12.04 -2.80 3.73
C ASP A 19 10.96 -1.75 3.68
N GLN A 20 11.34 -0.51 3.92
CA GLN A 20 10.44 0.60 3.82
C GLN A 20 10.67 1.31 2.51
N VAL A 21 9.62 1.47 1.74
CA VAL A 21 9.72 2.17 0.47
C VAL A 21 8.90 3.44 0.56
N TYR A 22 9.27 4.41 -0.24
CA TYR A 22 8.54 5.66 -0.36
C TYR A 22 7.89 5.69 -1.72
N LEU A 23 6.62 5.99 -1.73
CA LEU A 23 5.85 6.00 -2.96
C LEU A 23 5.24 7.37 -3.18
N ALA A 24 5.31 7.84 -4.41
CA ALA A 24 4.57 9.04 -4.80
C ALA A 24 3.19 8.59 -5.24
N VAL A 25 2.19 9.09 -4.57
CA VAL A 25 0.81 8.67 -4.80
C VAL A 25 -0.07 9.89 -4.92
N GLU A 26 -1.33 9.64 -5.29
CA GLU A 26 -2.33 10.70 -5.41
C GLU A 26 -3.52 10.35 -4.54
N PRO A 27 -4.34 11.33 -4.21
CA PRO A 27 -5.55 11.01 -3.44
C PRO A 27 -6.45 9.99 -4.12
N THR A 28 -6.40 9.92 -5.45
CA THR A 28 -7.21 8.97 -6.21
C THR A 28 -6.56 7.60 -6.33
N THR A 29 -5.32 7.46 -5.89
CA THR A 29 -4.66 6.15 -5.90
C THR A 29 -5.41 5.21 -4.97
N THR A 30 -5.69 4.00 -5.44
CA THR A 30 -6.36 3.02 -4.60
C THR A 30 -5.36 2.25 -3.77
N VAL A 31 -5.87 1.61 -2.71
CA VAL A 31 -5.02 0.77 -1.86
C VAL A 31 -4.42 -0.36 -2.68
N ALA A 32 -5.18 -0.92 -3.62
CA ALA A 32 -4.64 -1.97 -4.48
C ALA A 32 -3.45 -1.47 -5.30
N GLN A 33 -3.55 -0.26 -5.83
CA GLN A 33 -2.44 0.30 -6.60
C GLN A 33 -1.22 0.55 -5.73
N LEU A 34 -1.44 1.03 -4.52
CA LEU A 34 -0.35 1.23 -3.58
C LEU A 34 0.33 -0.10 -3.25
N LYS A 35 -0.47 -1.14 -3.06
CA LYS A 35 0.08 -2.45 -2.76
C LYS A 35 0.96 -2.96 -3.90
N VAL A 36 0.49 -2.80 -5.14
CA VAL A 36 1.27 -3.22 -6.31
C VAL A 36 2.60 -2.49 -6.36
N GLN A 37 2.56 -1.17 -6.18
CA GLN A 37 3.77 -0.38 -6.27
C GLN A 37 4.76 -0.76 -5.17
N ALA A 38 4.25 -0.92 -3.95
CA ALA A 38 5.13 -1.24 -2.82
C ALA A 38 5.78 -2.60 -3.01
N LEU A 39 5.00 -3.59 -3.39
CA LEU A 39 5.55 -4.93 -3.57
C LEU A 39 6.53 -4.99 -4.72
N THR A 40 6.23 -4.28 -5.80
CA THR A 40 7.13 -4.24 -6.94
C THR A 40 8.47 -3.64 -6.55
N GLN A 41 8.45 -2.56 -5.78
CA GLN A 41 9.70 -1.93 -5.38
C GLN A 41 10.47 -2.76 -4.37
N ALA A 42 9.78 -3.30 -3.40
CA ALA A 42 10.45 -3.96 -2.29
C ALA A 42 10.92 -5.35 -2.67
N LEU A 43 10.09 -6.11 -3.35
CA LEU A 43 10.42 -7.49 -3.66
C LEU A 43 11.14 -7.63 -4.99
N LYS A 44 10.91 -6.70 -5.91
CA LYS A 44 11.57 -6.70 -7.21
C LYS A 44 11.36 -8.00 -7.95
N ARG A 45 10.17 -8.57 -7.78
CA ARG A 45 9.80 -9.80 -8.45
C ARG A 45 8.62 -9.55 -9.36
N PRO A 46 8.64 -10.12 -10.56
CA PRO A 46 7.55 -9.88 -11.51
C PRO A 46 6.28 -10.67 -11.19
N HIS A 47 6.38 -11.71 -10.38
CA HIS A 47 5.24 -12.59 -10.16
C HIS A 47 4.86 -12.62 -8.70
N VAL A 48 4.36 -11.51 -8.22
CA VAL A 48 3.88 -11.43 -6.86
C VAL A 48 2.37 -11.59 -6.87
N ARG A 49 1.88 -12.47 -6.05
CA ARG A 49 0.44 -12.67 -5.93
C ARG A 49 -0.12 -11.65 -4.98
N LEU A 50 -0.82 -10.68 -5.52
CA LEU A 50 -1.32 -9.58 -4.71
C LEU A 50 -2.32 -10.04 -3.66
N ASP A 51 -3.06 -11.09 -3.96
CA ASP A 51 -4.03 -11.62 -3.01
C ASP A 51 -3.38 -12.22 -1.78
N ASP A 52 -2.08 -12.47 -1.84
CA ASP A 52 -1.37 -13.01 -0.70
C ASP A 52 -0.95 -11.95 0.29
N TYR A 53 -1.27 -10.70 0.02
CA TYR A 53 -0.84 -9.60 0.88
C TYR A 53 -2.03 -8.73 1.24
N VAL A 54 -1.94 -8.14 2.42
CA VAL A 54 -2.95 -7.18 2.88
C VAL A 54 -2.26 -5.87 3.24
N VAL A 55 -3.04 -4.82 3.31
CA VAL A 55 -2.52 -3.48 3.62
C VAL A 55 -3.18 -3.00 4.91
N LYS A 56 -2.37 -2.47 5.81
CA LYS A 56 -2.86 -1.84 7.02
C LYS A 56 -2.56 -0.36 7.00
N PHE A 57 -3.48 0.41 7.48
CA PHE A 57 -3.34 1.84 7.64
C PHE A 57 -3.83 2.23 9.01
N LEU A 58 -2.97 2.91 9.77
CA LEU A 58 -3.28 3.31 11.14
C LEU A 58 -3.68 2.12 12.01
N GLY A 59 -3.05 0.98 11.76
CA GLY A 59 -3.27 -0.20 12.57
C GLY A 59 -4.47 -1.05 12.19
N ALA A 60 -5.21 -0.64 11.17
CA ALA A 60 -6.40 -1.38 10.75
C ALA A 60 -6.20 -1.89 9.33
N GLU A 61 -6.62 -3.11 9.09
CA GLU A 61 -6.55 -3.67 7.77
C GLU A 61 -7.57 -3.01 6.85
N VAL A 62 -7.14 -2.66 5.65
CA VAL A 62 -8.04 -2.10 4.64
C VAL A 62 -8.53 -3.26 3.79
N SER A 63 -9.73 -3.70 4.07
CA SER A 63 -10.31 -4.86 3.38
C SER A 63 -10.71 -4.50 1.96
N ASP A 64 -11.26 -3.32 1.77
CA ASP A 64 -11.72 -2.89 0.45
C ASP A 64 -10.58 -2.12 -0.21
N GLU A 65 -9.84 -2.82 -1.05
CA GLU A 65 -8.66 -2.22 -1.66
C GLU A 65 -9.00 -1.33 -2.83
N THR A 66 -10.27 -1.19 -3.17
CA THR A 66 -10.68 -0.17 -4.13
C THR A 66 -10.81 1.19 -3.48
N THR A 67 -10.72 1.24 -2.14
CA THR A 67 -10.74 2.52 -1.44
C THR A 67 -9.56 3.36 -1.86
N THR A 68 -9.80 4.65 -2.08
CA THR A 68 -8.72 5.55 -2.43
C THR A 68 -7.99 6.03 -1.19
N LEU A 69 -6.75 6.46 -1.40
CA LEU A 69 -5.96 6.98 -0.30
C LEU A 69 -6.56 8.25 0.27
N GLY A 70 -7.17 9.06 -0.61
CA GLY A 70 -7.87 10.25 -0.13
C GLY A 70 -9.03 9.91 0.77
N ALA A 71 -9.77 8.85 0.44
CA ALA A 71 -10.90 8.42 1.26
C ALA A 71 -10.44 7.93 2.62
N LEU A 72 -9.22 7.39 2.70
CA LEU A 72 -8.66 6.95 3.97
C LEU A 72 -8.13 8.11 4.81
N GLY A 73 -7.97 9.26 4.21
CA GLY A 73 -7.38 10.39 4.91
C GLY A 73 -5.86 10.40 4.89
N ALA A 74 -5.26 9.68 3.94
CA ALA A 74 -3.81 9.63 3.86
C ALA A 74 -3.25 10.98 3.42
N THR A 75 -2.13 11.34 3.99
CA THR A 75 -1.44 12.58 3.66
C THR A 75 0.04 12.30 3.53
N THR A 76 0.80 13.38 3.33
CA THR A 76 2.25 13.26 3.23
C THR A 76 2.81 12.54 4.44
N ASN A 77 3.65 11.56 4.17
CA ASN A 77 4.33 10.75 5.19
C ASN A 77 3.40 9.80 5.95
N SER A 78 2.19 9.61 5.47
CA SER A 78 1.35 8.56 6.05
C SER A 78 2.06 7.22 5.93
N ALA A 79 1.91 6.39 6.92
CA ALA A 79 2.58 5.10 6.99
C ALA A 79 1.59 3.99 6.70
N PHE A 80 1.99 3.11 5.81
CA PHE A 80 1.22 1.92 5.47
C PHE A 80 2.08 0.71 5.73
N ILE A 81 1.44 -0.42 5.96
CA ILE A 81 2.13 -1.68 6.14
C ILE A 81 1.53 -2.68 5.17
N VAL A 82 2.38 -3.29 4.36
CA VAL A 82 1.99 -4.37 3.47
C VAL A 82 2.59 -5.63 4.02
N LEU A 83 1.77 -6.60 4.32
CA LEU A 83 2.22 -7.82 4.96
C LEU A 83 1.48 -9.01 4.38
N PRO A 84 2.08 -10.20 4.47
CA PRO A 84 1.42 -11.39 3.96
C PRO A 84 0.10 -11.62 4.67
N ALA A 85 -0.90 -11.95 3.88
CA ALA A 85 -2.19 -12.34 4.44
C ALA A 85 -1.97 -13.66 5.17
N ARG A 86 -2.16 -13.63 6.48
CA ARG A 86 -1.92 -14.84 7.24
C ARG A 86 -3.00 -15.83 6.94
N ARG A 87 -2.61 -16.84 6.24
CA ARG A 87 -3.53 -17.89 5.91
C ARG A 87 -3.70 -18.74 7.13
N GLN A 88 -4.90 -18.80 7.61
CA GLN A 88 -5.16 -19.62 8.77
C GLN A 88 -5.06 -21.06 8.34
N VAL A 89 -4.02 -21.72 8.76
CA VAL A 89 -3.88 -23.12 8.45
C VAL A 89 -4.59 -23.91 9.52
N VAL A 90 -5.64 -24.55 9.15
CA VAL A 90 -6.42 -25.31 10.07
C VAL A 90 -6.13 -26.77 9.86
N ARG A 91 -5.81 -27.38 10.92
CA ARG A 91 -5.58 -28.79 10.77
C ARG A 91 -6.36 -29.54 11.71
#